data_ff54e6d08dabe7efda4907513395c7c2
#
_entry.id   ff54e6d08dabe7efda4907513395c7c2
#
_cell.length_a   1.000
_cell.length_b   1.000
_cell.length_c   1.000
_cell.angle_alpha   90.00
_cell.angle_beta   90.00
_cell.angle_gamma   90.00
#
_symmetry.space_group_name_H-M   'P 1'
#
loop_
_entity.id
_entity.type
_entity.pdbx_description
1 polymer ?
#
loop_
_entity_poly.entity_id
_entity_poly.type
_entity_poly.pdbx_seq_one_letter_code
_entity_poly.pdbx_strand_id
1 'polypeptide(L)'
;MKKLYTLLFLAITGFGFAQTFYSENMGTPSGTTAIAANVFQNTAPIVYSGDGDVRATAVSNGYIGASGAGNVFLTGTAGKFFRIDGLNTAAYSSANIQLKFGYLTNSTATQLLVEQSIDNGTTWTPITFTQNANTSWNLITITGGIQSSATLSLKFTQPATAQMRIDDVSLTNFSASCTLVLGADSTLCNASTLALDTYNATIPFTGAGNATYTIETTSGTVGGDNPSSVAEGNIVIEGIAEGTNITVTVTGGTCNFSRDIFSAECKPVNALPHGDSYDYAVDTNLGSTQKWTNVNSGDNVLAVAGSLNYTGINSVGNSVSFSGSGIDPYTPFTSTTSGAIYTGFLM
;
A
#
# COMPACT_ATOMS: atom_id res chain seq x y z
N MET A 1 -29.72 -30.24 -9.94
CA MET A 1 -29.20 -28.97 -10.53
C MET A 1 -28.73 -28.07 -9.41
N LYS A 2 -27.42 -28.06 -9.13
CA LYS A 2 -26.80 -27.19 -8.13
C LYS A 2 -26.51 -25.84 -8.78
N LYS A 3 -27.16 -24.78 -8.32
CA LYS A 3 -26.88 -23.40 -8.78
C LYS A 3 -25.55 -22.94 -8.20
N LEU A 4 -24.55 -22.80 -9.06
CA LEU A 4 -23.26 -22.22 -8.76
C LEU A 4 -23.44 -20.67 -8.69
N TYR A 5 -23.41 -20.10 -7.51
CA TYR A 5 -23.36 -18.64 -7.34
C TYR A 5 -21.90 -18.18 -7.47
N THR A 6 -21.55 -17.65 -8.63
CA THR A 6 -20.29 -16.96 -8.81
C THR A 6 -20.40 -15.60 -8.11
N LEU A 7 -19.76 -15.45 -6.96
CA LEU A 7 -19.63 -14.18 -6.27
C LEU A 7 -18.60 -13.34 -7.04
N LEU A 8 -19.07 -12.40 -7.85
CA LEU A 8 -18.21 -11.42 -8.52
C LEU A 8 -17.75 -10.40 -7.47
N PHE A 9 -16.55 -10.55 -6.95
CA PHE A 9 -15.90 -9.51 -6.14
C PHE A 9 -15.53 -8.34 -7.08
N LEU A 10 -16.36 -7.31 -7.06
CA LEU A 10 -16.03 -6.03 -7.68
C LEU A 10 -14.96 -5.35 -6.79
N ALA A 11 -13.70 -5.45 -7.17
CA ALA A 11 -12.64 -4.65 -6.57
C ALA A 11 -12.94 -3.18 -6.88
N ILE A 12 -13.56 -2.46 -5.93
CA ILE A 12 -13.67 -1.01 -5.98
C ILE A 12 -12.26 -0.50 -5.69
N THR A 13 -11.49 -0.23 -6.74
CA THR A 13 -10.30 0.59 -6.65
C THR A 13 -10.76 1.98 -6.25
N GLY A 14 -10.62 2.30 -4.96
CA GLY A 14 -10.88 3.64 -4.46
C GLY A 14 -9.87 4.59 -5.09
N PHE A 15 -10.26 5.29 -6.14
CA PHE A 15 -9.53 6.46 -6.60
C PHE A 15 -9.64 7.50 -5.50
N GLY A 16 -8.57 7.72 -4.75
CA GLY A 16 -8.45 8.82 -3.82
C GLY A 16 -8.48 10.12 -4.62
N PHE A 17 -9.63 10.78 -4.69
CA PHE A 17 -9.72 12.11 -5.30
C PHE A 17 -9.09 13.11 -4.34
N ALA A 18 -8.10 13.87 -4.82
CA ALA A 18 -7.60 15.05 -4.11
C ALA A 18 -8.73 16.07 -4.01
N GLN A 19 -9.25 16.30 -2.79
CA GLN A 19 -10.30 17.26 -2.54
C GLN A 19 -9.66 18.63 -2.25
N THR A 20 -9.81 19.60 -3.15
CA THR A 20 -9.43 21.00 -2.91
C THR A 20 -10.44 21.62 -1.95
N PHE A 21 -9.97 22.13 -0.83
CA PHE A 21 -10.81 22.81 0.17
C PHE A 21 -10.48 24.30 0.31
N TYR A 22 -9.40 24.76 -0.32
CA TYR A 22 -9.08 26.18 -0.49
C TYR A 22 -8.38 26.40 -1.83
N SER A 23 -8.76 27.46 -2.54
CA SER A 23 -8.07 27.93 -3.74
C SER A 23 -8.24 29.44 -3.91
N GLU A 24 -7.18 30.12 -4.38
CA GLU A 24 -7.15 31.55 -4.62
C GLU A 24 -6.29 31.86 -5.85
N ASN A 25 -6.86 32.54 -6.84
CA ASN A 25 -6.20 32.97 -8.08
C ASN A 25 -5.90 34.48 -8.13
N MET A 26 -5.90 35.12 -6.99
CA MET A 26 -5.62 36.55 -6.80
C MET A 26 -6.62 37.53 -7.52
N GLY A 27 -7.69 36.99 -8.06
CA GLY A 27 -8.75 37.82 -8.71
C GLY A 27 -8.32 38.47 -10.01
N THR A 28 -9.00 39.54 -10.36
CA THR A 28 -8.81 40.31 -11.63
C THR A 28 -8.56 41.79 -11.36
N PRO A 29 -7.37 42.18 -10.85
CA PRO A 29 -7.04 43.56 -10.58
C PRO A 29 -7.01 44.37 -11.87
N SER A 30 -7.51 45.63 -11.85
CA SER A 30 -7.47 46.52 -13.00
C SER A 30 -6.12 47.18 -13.26
N GLY A 31 -5.12 46.90 -12.41
CA GLY A 31 -3.77 47.44 -12.51
C GLY A 31 -2.92 47.00 -11.33
N THR A 32 -2.09 47.86 -10.78
CA THR A 32 -1.37 47.62 -9.53
C THR A 32 -2.28 47.96 -8.36
N THR A 33 -2.65 46.96 -7.57
CA THR A 33 -3.62 47.11 -6.48
C THR A 33 -2.95 46.65 -5.17
N ALA A 34 -3.04 47.45 -4.11
CA ALA A 34 -2.58 47.03 -2.80
C ALA A 34 -3.32 45.76 -2.33
N ILE A 35 -2.67 44.84 -1.63
CA ILE A 35 -3.31 43.61 -1.15
C ILE A 35 -4.62 43.90 -0.40
N ALA A 36 -4.61 44.88 0.51
CA ALA A 36 -5.78 45.23 1.30
C ALA A 36 -6.97 45.80 0.49
N ALA A 37 -6.74 46.24 -0.75
CA ALA A 37 -7.75 46.80 -1.65
C ALA A 37 -8.15 45.84 -2.78
N ASN A 38 -7.48 44.68 -2.89
CA ASN A 38 -7.78 43.73 -3.95
C ASN A 38 -9.02 42.89 -3.60
N VAL A 39 -9.77 42.52 -4.63
CA VAL A 39 -10.91 41.60 -4.52
C VAL A 39 -10.41 40.18 -4.76
N PHE A 40 -10.20 39.46 -3.70
CA PHE A 40 -9.82 38.04 -3.73
C PHE A 40 -11.08 37.17 -3.92
N GLN A 41 -10.87 35.90 -4.33
CA GLN A 41 -11.98 34.96 -4.52
C GLN A 41 -12.64 34.58 -3.19
N ASN A 42 -11.83 34.46 -2.11
CA ASN A 42 -12.34 34.08 -0.80
C ASN A 42 -12.53 35.29 0.10
N THR A 43 -13.57 35.21 0.92
CA THR A 43 -13.93 36.23 1.90
C THR A 43 -13.84 35.68 3.32
N ALA A 44 -14.20 36.45 4.34
CA ALA A 44 -14.20 36.01 5.71
C ALA A 44 -14.74 34.57 5.87
N PRO A 45 -14.08 33.69 6.67
CA PRO A 45 -13.02 34.01 7.65
C PRO A 45 -11.61 34.19 7.06
N ILE A 46 -11.42 34.02 5.76
CA ILE A 46 -10.12 34.21 5.10
C ILE A 46 -9.79 35.70 5.04
N VAL A 47 -8.59 36.07 5.45
CA VAL A 47 -8.07 37.44 5.45
C VAL A 47 -6.73 37.48 4.74
N TYR A 48 -6.58 38.46 3.84
CA TYR A 48 -5.35 38.70 3.10
C TYR A 48 -4.67 39.96 3.59
N SER A 49 -3.34 39.87 3.80
CA SER A 49 -2.54 41.00 4.25
C SER A 49 -1.13 40.93 3.66
N GLY A 50 -0.40 42.03 3.76
CA GLY A 50 0.97 42.11 3.28
C GLY A 50 1.26 43.52 2.69
N ASP A 51 2.49 43.68 2.29
CA ASP A 51 3.05 44.91 1.75
C ASP A 51 3.50 44.77 0.28
N GLY A 52 3.09 43.68 -0.36
CA GLY A 52 3.15 43.51 -1.82
C GLY A 52 1.98 44.18 -2.56
N ASP A 53 1.95 43.98 -3.87
CA ASP A 53 0.86 44.42 -4.77
C ASP A 53 0.20 43.20 -5.43
N VAL A 54 -1.06 43.34 -5.83
CA VAL A 54 -1.69 42.43 -6.82
C VAL A 54 -1.69 43.10 -8.19
N ARG A 55 -1.24 42.34 -9.21
CA ARG A 55 -1.03 42.88 -10.58
C ARG A 55 -1.68 42.02 -11.65
N ALA A 56 -2.16 42.67 -12.71
CA ALA A 56 -2.66 42.04 -13.95
C ALA A 56 -1.55 41.79 -14.99
N THR A 57 -0.28 42.10 -14.66
CA THR A 57 0.87 41.92 -15.58
C THR A 57 1.68 40.69 -15.20
N ALA A 58 2.35 40.09 -16.20
CA ALA A 58 3.10 38.84 -16.04
C ALA A 58 2.28 37.76 -15.35
N VAL A 59 1.06 37.56 -15.85
CA VAL A 59 0.09 36.56 -15.36
C VAL A 59 0.67 35.15 -15.40
N SER A 60 0.18 34.29 -14.52
CA SER A 60 0.62 32.90 -14.45
C SER A 60 0.35 32.15 -15.75
N ASN A 61 1.30 31.30 -16.15
CA ASN A 61 1.24 30.48 -17.37
C ASN A 61 2.26 29.34 -17.30
N GLY A 62 2.23 28.42 -18.26
CA GLY A 62 3.26 27.41 -18.45
C GLY A 62 3.21 26.22 -17.49
N TYR A 63 2.28 26.18 -16.54
CA TYR A 63 2.00 25.01 -15.70
C TYR A 63 0.51 24.64 -15.74
N ILE A 64 0.20 23.39 -15.42
CA ILE A 64 -1.19 22.90 -15.43
C ILE A 64 -1.97 23.57 -14.29
N GLY A 65 -3.09 24.21 -14.65
CA GLY A 65 -3.95 24.93 -13.71
C GLY A 65 -3.57 26.39 -13.49
N ALA A 66 -2.64 26.94 -14.27
CA ALA A 66 -2.37 28.38 -14.27
C ALA A 66 -3.64 29.15 -14.64
N SER A 67 -4.09 30.06 -13.76
CA SER A 67 -5.34 30.81 -13.95
C SER A 67 -5.22 31.91 -15.01
N GLY A 68 -4.01 32.46 -15.17
CA GLY A 68 -3.80 33.64 -16.02
C GLY A 68 -4.50 34.90 -15.50
N ALA A 69 -4.88 34.91 -14.21
CA ALA A 69 -5.55 35.99 -13.53
C ALA A 69 -4.56 37.00 -12.90
N GLY A 70 -4.91 37.59 -11.76
CA GLY A 70 -3.99 38.42 -10.98
C GLY A 70 -2.87 37.62 -10.38
N ASN A 71 -1.83 38.29 -9.91
CA ASN A 71 -0.77 37.67 -9.11
C ASN A 71 -0.25 38.66 -8.07
N VAL A 72 0.15 38.13 -6.91
CA VAL A 72 0.84 38.94 -5.90
C VAL A 72 2.26 39.18 -6.37
N PHE A 73 2.70 40.41 -6.36
CA PHE A 73 4.04 40.85 -6.68
C PHE A 73 4.75 41.35 -5.43
N LEU A 74 5.81 40.71 -5.06
CA LEU A 74 6.73 41.15 -4.04
C LEU A 74 7.91 41.85 -4.72
N THR A 75 8.05 43.15 -4.46
CA THR A 75 9.11 43.97 -5.05
C THR A 75 10.49 43.53 -4.60
N GLY A 76 11.54 44.03 -5.27
CA GLY A 76 12.92 43.70 -4.93
C GLY A 76 13.42 44.31 -3.59
N THR A 77 12.55 44.52 -2.62
CA THR A 77 12.89 45.00 -1.27
C THR A 77 12.74 43.84 -0.29
N ALA A 78 13.80 43.52 0.43
CA ALA A 78 13.82 42.44 1.41
C ALA A 78 12.73 42.62 2.48
N GLY A 79 12.13 41.52 2.89
CA GLY A 79 11.08 41.49 3.91
C GLY A 79 9.67 41.72 3.42
N LYS A 80 9.48 42.05 2.14
CA LYS A 80 8.14 42.12 1.55
C LYS A 80 7.43 40.77 1.62
N PHE A 81 6.15 40.78 2.03
CA PHE A 81 5.40 39.54 2.24
C PHE A 81 3.96 39.61 1.72
N PHE A 82 3.40 38.42 1.54
CA PHE A 82 1.98 38.16 1.36
C PHE A 82 1.56 37.11 2.40
N ARG A 83 0.43 37.34 3.05
CA ARG A 83 -0.09 36.48 4.11
C ARG A 83 -1.56 36.16 3.90
N ILE A 84 -1.93 34.93 4.17
CA ILE A 84 -3.30 34.38 4.11
C ILE A 84 -3.61 33.85 5.51
N ASP A 85 -4.65 34.36 6.14
CA ASP A 85 -5.09 33.95 7.48
C ASP A 85 -6.48 33.29 7.42
N GLY A 86 -6.82 32.53 8.46
CA GLY A 86 -8.15 31.94 8.64
C GLY A 86 -8.38 30.64 7.87
N LEU A 87 -7.32 29.99 7.40
CA LEU A 87 -7.40 28.71 6.72
C LEU A 87 -7.76 27.61 7.73
N ASN A 88 -8.83 26.86 7.48
CA ASN A 88 -9.23 25.75 8.35
C ASN A 88 -8.79 24.41 7.76
N THR A 89 -7.80 23.80 8.38
CA THR A 89 -7.23 22.49 8.03
C THR A 89 -7.51 21.43 9.09
N ALA A 90 -8.29 21.72 10.13
CA ALA A 90 -8.50 20.85 11.30
C ALA A 90 -9.09 19.47 10.97
N ALA A 91 -9.84 19.38 9.86
CA ALA A 91 -10.45 18.12 9.42
C ALA A 91 -9.46 17.17 8.71
N TYR A 92 -8.21 17.61 8.46
CA TYR A 92 -7.26 16.88 7.62
C TYR A 92 -5.98 16.55 8.40
N SER A 93 -5.42 15.37 8.16
CA SER A 93 -4.11 15.01 8.70
C SER A 93 -3.01 15.86 8.04
N SER A 94 -2.05 16.32 8.84
CA SER A 94 -0.88 17.09 8.36
C SER A 94 -0.11 16.34 7.24
N ALA A 95 -0.07 15.03 7.27
CA ALA A 95 0.55 14.23 6.22
C ALA A 95 -0.20 14.28 4.88
N ASN A 96 -1.51 14.57 4.91
CA ASN A 96 -2.39 14.54 3.76
C ASN A 96 -2.72 15.94 3.20
N ILE A 97 -2.25 17.01 3.82
CA ILE A 97 -2.44 18.36 3.29
C ILE A 97 -1.36 18.64 2.26
N GLN A 98 -1.78 19.01 1.06
CA GLN A 98 -0.90 19.46 -0.01
C GLN A 98 -1.14 20.94 -0.29
N LEU A 99 -0.06 21.74 -0.19
CA LEU A 99 -0.02 23.14 -0.59
C LEU A 99 0.53 23.22 -2.02
N LYS A 100 -0.20 23.90 -2.89
CA LYS A 100 0.29 24.28 -4.24
C LYS A 100 0.22 25.78 -4.41
N PHE A 101 1.16 26.33 -5.17
CA PHE A 101 1.14 27.71 -5.61
C PHE A 101 1.97 27.91 -6.87
N GLY A 102 1.53 28.80 -7.74
CA GLY A 102 2.34 29.31 -8.84
C GLY A 102 3.42 30.25 -8.30
N TYR A 103 4.65 30.07 -8.76
CA TYR A 103 5.80 30.87 -8.34
C TYR A 103 6.65 31.30 -9.54
N LEU A 104 6.99 32.59 -9.57
CA LEU A 104 7.95 33.15 -10.51
C LEU A 104 8.92 34.05 -9.76
N THR A 105 10.21 33.98 -10.11
CA THR A 105 11.27 34.86 -9.60
C THR A 105 12.12 35.38 -10.74
N ASN A 106 12.72 36.57 -10.58
CA ASN A 106 13.72 37.05 -11.51
C ASN A 106 15.17 36.64 -11.13
N SER A 107 15.35 35.87 -10.05
CA SER A 107 16.64 35.37 -9.61
C SER A 107 16.48 34.03 -8.89
N THR A 108 17.18 33.01 -9.36
CA THR A 108 17.22 31.68 -8.74
C THR A 108 18.18 31.62 -7.52
N ALA A 109 19.01 32.65 -7.35
CA ALA A 109 19.92 32.75 -6.20
C ALA A 109 19.20 33.13 -4.89
N THR A 110 18.00 33.72 -4.99
CA THR A 110 17.19 34.10 -3.83
C THR A 110 15.97 33.19 -3.75
N GLN A 111 15.82 32.53 -2.62
CA GLN A 111 14.71 31.60 -2.38
C GLN A 111 13.54 32.31 -1.71
N LEU A 112 12.32 31.97 -2.09
CA LEU A 112 11.10 32.38 -1.39
C LEU A 112 11.06 31.70 -0.02
N LEU A 113 10.77 32.44 1.03
CA LEU A 113 10.48 31.88 2.34
C LEU A 113 8.98 31.69 2.47
N VAL A 114 8.55 30.44 2.70
CA VAL A 114 7.18 30.08 3.02
C VAL A 114 7.11 29.62 4.45
N GLU A 115 6.19 30.17 5.22
CA GLU A 115 6.03 29.89 6.64
C GLU A 115 4.55 29.63 6.95
N GLN A 116 4.30 28.86 8.00
CA GLN A 116 2.98 28.60 8.56
C GLN A 116 2.90 28.96 10.04
N SER A 117 1.70 29.32 10.48
CA SER A 117 1.38 29.61 11.88
C SER A 117 0.02 29.00 12.22
N ILE A 118 -0.15 28.49 13.45
CA ILE A 118 -1.42 28.00 14.00
C ILE A 118 -1.93 28.82 15.18
N ASP A 119 -1.25 29.92 15.49
CA ASP A 119 -1.52 30.83 16.61
C ASP A 119 -1.78 32.27 16.14
N ASN A 120 -2.46 32.41 14.99
CA ASN A 120 -2.79 33.68 14.33
C ASN A 120 -1.58 34.56 14.01
N GLY A 121 -0.42 33.94 13.71
CA GLY A 121 0.80 34.64 13.31
C GLY A 121 1.65 35.14 14.46
N THR A 122 1.47 34.62 15.66
CA THR A 122 2.35 34.91 16.80
C THR A 122 3.69 34.20 16.65
N THR A 123 3.67 32.93 16.23
CA THR A 123 4.88 32.17 15.90
C THR A 123 4.80 31.61 14.47
N TRP A 124 5.95 31.50 13.81
CA TRP A 124 6.07 31.04 12.44
C TRP A 124 7.04 29.87 12.31
N THR A 125 6.64 28.85 11.57
CA THR A 125 7.46 27.69 11.27
C THR A 125 7.71 27.62 9.77
N PRO A 126 8.97 27.53 9.29
CA PRO A 126 9.26 27.40 7.88
C PRO A 126 8.70 26.13 7.26
N ILE A 127 8.24 26.25 6.03
CA ILE A 127 7.85 25.12 5.17
C ILE A 127 8.96 24.94 4.15
N THR A 128 9.62 23.78 4.16
CA THR A 128 10.70 23.46 3.22
C THR A 128 10.14 22.90 1.91
N PHE A 129 10.70 23.32 0.79
CA PHE A 129 10.34 22.83 -0.54
C PHE A 129 11.50 23.04 -1.52
N THR A 130 11.41 22.38 -2.69
CA THR A 130 12.37 22.60 -3.79
C THR A 130 12.05 23.90 -4.51
N GLN A 131 12.98 24.82 -4.54
CA GLN A 131 12.85 26.12 -5.21
C GLN A 131 12.92 25.98 -6.73
N ASN A 132 12.44 27.02 -7.43
CA ASN A 132 12.54 27.09 -8.88
C ASN A 132 14.00 27.07 -9.35
N ALA A 133 14.26 26.23 -10.37
CA ALA A 133 15.56 26.18 -11.04
C ALA A 133 15.70 27.21 -12.17
N ASN A 134 14.67 27.98 -12.47
CA ASN A 134 14.63 28.97 -13.56
C ASN A 134 13.79 30.20 -13.19
N THR A 135 13.73 31.18 -14.08
CA THR A 135 13.01 32.45 -13.90
C THR A 135 11.66 32.48 -14.63
N SER A 136 11.09 31.32 -14.93
CA SER A 136 9.76 31.18 -15.48
C SER A 136 8.73 30.87 -14.40
N TRP A 137 7.45 30.93 -14.70
CA TRP A 137 6.41 30.43 -13.85
C TRP A 137 6.54 28.90 -13.67
N ASN A 138 6.45 28.44 -12.46
CA ASN A 138 6.43 27.04 -12.08
C ASN A 138 5.36 26.80 -11.02
N LEU A 139 4.74 25.62 -11.04
CA LEU A 139 3.88 25.17 -9.95
C LEU A 139 4.75 24.52 -8.87
N ILE A 140 4.75 25.11 -7.70
CA ILE A 140 5.32 24.48 -6.50
C ILE A 140 4.27 23.58 -5.88
N THR A 141 4.67 22.37 -5.51
CA THR A 141 3.81 21.40 -4.83
C THR A 141 4.53 20.87 -3.59
N ILE A 142 3.90 21.05 -2.44
CA ILE A 142 4.42 20.61 -1.14
C ILE A 142 3.40 19.63 -0.56
N THR A 143 3.78 18.38 -0.35
CA THR A 143 2.90 17.34 0.18
C THR A 143 3.30 17.00 1.59
N GLY A 144 2.36 17.09 2.53
CA GLY A 144 2.60 16.89 3.95
C GLY A 144 3.34 18.07 4.62
N GLY A 145 3.47 18.01 5.93
CA GLY A 145 4.15 19.03 6.73
C GLY A 145 3.36 20.33 6.94
N ILE A 146 2.18 20.47 6.32
CA ILE A 146 1.24 21.56 6.62
C ILE A 146 0.46 21.20 7.87
N GLN A 147 0.46 22.09 8.86
CA GLN A 147 -0.16 21.80 10.14
C GLN A 147 -1.68 21.74 10.06
N SER A 148 -2.26 20.79 10.80
CA SER A 148 -3.72 20.69 11.01
C SER A 148 -4.14 21.70 12.06
N SER A 149 -4.97 22.67 11.70
CA SER A 149 -5.44 23.75 12.60
C SER A 149 -6.74 24.35 12.10
N ALA A 150 -7.56 24.84 13.00
CA ALA A 150 -8.74 25.65 12.66
C ALA A 150 -8.38 27.07 12.23
N THR A 151 -7.15 27.52 12.48
CA THR A 151 -6.69 28.90 12.28
C THR A 151 -5.31 28.95 11.64
N LEU A 152 -5.07 28.10 10.63
CA LEU A 152 -3.80 28.09 9.90
C LEU A 152 -3.60 29.44 9.16
N SER A 153 -2.42 29.99 9.26
CA SER A 153 -1.95 31.11 8.44
C SER A 153 -0.76 30.68 7.59
N LEU A 154 -0.71 31.16 6.36
CA LEU A 154 0.44 30.99 5.45
C LEU A 154 1.05 32.36 5.16
N LYS A 155 2.38 32.43 5.14
CA LYS A 155 3.13 33.65 4.82
C LYS A 155 4.19 33.36 3.78
N PHE A 156 4.22 34.14 2.74
CA PHE A 156 5.18 34.10 1.64
C PHE A 156 6.03 35.38 1.73
N THR A 157 7.31 35.22 2.03
CA THR A 157 8.22 36.35 2.25
C THR A 157 9.35 36.33 1.23
N GLN A 158 9.59 37.48 0.65
CA GLN A 158 10.76 37.76 -0.17
C GLN A 158 11.93 38.16 0.77
N PRO A 159 12.95 37.30 0.98
CA PRO A 159 13.95 37.53 2.04
C PRO A 159 15.11 38.45 1.63
N ALA A 160 15.26 38.75 0.34
CA ALA A 160 16.40 39.55 -0.16
C ALA A 160 15.96 40.61 -1.20
N THR A 161 16.59 40.68 -2.36
CA THR A 161 16.33 41.75 -3.36
C THR A 161 15.73 41.26 -4.67
N ALA A 162 15.40 39.97 -4.79
CA ALA A 162 14.75 39.44 -5.98
C ALA A 162 13.27 39.84 -6.05
N GLN A 163 12.76 40.05 -7.26
CA GLN A 163 11.32 40.19 -7.49
C GLN A 163 10.69 38.81 -7.54
N MET A 164 9.59 38.64 -6.83
CA MET A 164 8.88 37.38 -6.75
C MET A 164 7.38 37.57 -7.03
N ARG A 165 6.75 36.57 -7.62
CA ARG A 165 5.31 36.54 -7.87
C ARG A 165 4.73 35.22 -7.38
N ILE A 166 3.52 35.34 -6.82
CA ILE A 166 2.77 34.21 -6.26
C ILE A 166 1.36 34.25 -6.88
N ASP A 167 0.87 33.07 -7.31
CA ASP A 167 -0.46 32.92 -7.85
C ASP A 167 -1.02 31.53 -7.54
N ASP A 168 -2.30 31.29 -7.81
CA ASP A 168 -2.93 29.97 -7.76
C ASP A 168 -2.67 29.17 -6.47
N VAL A 169 -2.76 29.84 -5.31
CA VAL A 169 -2.53 29.20 -4.01
C VAL A 169 -3.69 28.26 -3.70
N SER A 170 -3.40 27.01 -3.44
CA SER A 170 -4.43 26.03 -3.09
C SER A 170 -3.98 25.06 -2.00
N LEU A 171 -4.95 24.62 -1.19
CA LEU A 171 -4.81 23.52 -0.24
C LEU A 171 -5.75 22.39 -0.63
N THR A 172 -5.21 21.21 -0.73
CA THR A 172 -5.96 19.99 -1.06
C THR A 172 -5.74 18.93 0.02
N ASN A 173 -6.78 18.16 0.32
CA ASN A 173 -6.61 16.90 1.02
C ASN A 173 -6.10 15.87 0.01
N PHE A 174 -4.83 15.55 0.07
CA PHE A 174 -4.18 14.60 -0.80
C PHE A 174 -4.10 13.26 -0.07
N SER A 175 -5.01 12.36 -0.40
CA SER A 175 -4.85 10.97 0.00
C SER A 175 -3.87 10.32 -0.97
N ALA A 176 -2.66 10.07 -0.53
CA ALA A 176 -1.74 9.26 -1.31
C ALA A 176 -2.41 7.90 -1.57
N SER A 177 -2.58 7.54 -2.83
CA SER A 177 -3.02 6.19 -3.16
C SER A 177 -1.91 5.20 -2.80
N CYS A 178 -2.28 4.01 -2.35
CA CYS A 178 -1.32 2.92 -2.19
C CYS A 178 -0.70 2.61 -3.56
N THR A 179 0.60 2.77 -3.70
CA THR A 179 1.34 2.47 -4.93
C THR A 179 1.94 1.07 -4.92
N LEU A 180 2.10 0.47 -3.73
CA LEU A 180 2.56 -0.90 -3.58
C LEU A 180 1.56 -1.85 -4.22
N VAL A 181 2.06 -2.74 -5.06
CA VAL A 181 1.29 -3.82 -5.70
C VAL A 181 1.95 -5.14 -5.34
N LEU A 182 1.18 -6.09 -4.81
CA LEU A 182 1.64 -7.46 -4.56
C LEU A 182 1.29 -8.34 -5.75
N GLY A 183 2.28 -9.02 -6.32
CA GLY A 183 2.13 -10.02 -7.39
C GLY A 183 1.54 -11.33 -6.89
N ALA A 184 1.43 -12.33 -7.76
CA ALA A 184 1.01 -13.68 -7.38
C ALA A 184 2.06 -14.32 -6.48
N ASP A 185 1.62 -14.93 -5.38
CA ASP A 185 2.49 -15.71 -4.51
C ASP A 185 2.88 -17.05 -5.12
N SER A 186 4.01 -17.57 -4.67
CA SER A 186 4.48 -18.91 -5.00
C SER A 186 5.09 -19.55 -3.77
N THR A 187 5.05 -20.88 -3.70
CA THR A 187 5.64 -21.66 -2.63
C THR A 187 6.70 -22.62 -3.17
N LEU A 188 7.75 -22.84 -2.41
CA LEU A 188 8.83 -23.75 -2.74
C LEU A 188 9.25 -24.54 -1.50
N CYS A 189 9.24 -25.87 -1.59
CA CYS A 189 9.71 -26.74 -0.53
C CYS A 189 11.23 -26.65 -0.34
N ASN A 190 11.68 -26.57 0.90
CA ASN A 190 13.11 -26.58 1.24
C ASN A 190 13.71 -27.98 1.12
N ALA A 191 12.91 -29.02 1.31
CA ALA A 191 13.24 -30.41 1.04
C ALA A 191 11.96 -31.13 0.56
N SER A 192 12.13 -32.36 0.06
CA SER A 192 11.02 -33.20 -0.37
C SER A 192 11.30 -34.61 0.16
N THR A 193 10.94 -34.82 1.43
CA THR A 193 11.16 -36.08 2.13
C THR A 193 9.85 -36.72 2.56
N LEU A 194 9.90 -37.92 3.12
CA LEU A 194 8.73 -38.57 3.69
C LEU A 194 8.34 -37.99 5.06
N ALA A 195 9.25 -37.24 5.71
CA ALA A 195 8.97 -36.51 6.94
C ALA A 195 8.22 -35.18 6.64
N LEU A 196 7.73 -34.52 7.67
CA LEU A 196 7.23 -33.18 7.55
C LEU A 196 8.41 -32.23 7.28
N ASP A 197 8.39 -31.60 6.12
CA ASP A 197 9.40 -30.67 5.70
C ASP A 197 8.99 -29.22 6.00
N THR A 198 9.74 -28.27 5.49
CA THR A 198 9.38 -26.85 5.50
C THR A 198 9.34 -26.31 4.08
N TYR A 199 8.60 -25.23 3.90
CA TYR A 199 8.56 -24.52 2.64
C TYR A 199 8.78 -23.02 2.85
N ASN A 200 9.12 -22.34 1.78
CA ASN A 200 9.18 -20.89 1.73
C ASN A 200 8.05 -20.36 0.82
N ALA A 201 7.48 -19.21 1.19
CA ALA A 201 6.51 -18.50 0.36
C ALA A 201 7.16 -17.22 -0.17
N THR A 202 6.96 -16.92 -1.45
CA THR A 202 7.48 -15.71 -2.11
C THR A 202 6.35 -14.89 -2.65
N ILE A 203 6.32 -13.59 -2.33
CA ILE A 203 5.36 -12.61 -2.80
C ILE A 203 6.13 -11.50 -3.53
N PRO A 204 6.10 -11.45 -4.88
CA PRO A 204 6.68 -10.34 -5.62
C PRO A 204 5.95 -9.03 -5.32
N PHE A 205 6.67 -7.92 -5.34
CA PHE A 205 6.06 -6.60 -5.21
C PHE A 205 6.68 -5.56 -6.14
N THR A 206 5.91 -4.51 -6.44
CA THR A 206 6.32 -3.33 -7.21
C THR A 206 5.69 -2.07 -6.62
N GLY A 207 6.15 -0.89 -7.03
CA GLY A 207 5.59 0.39 -6.60
C GLY A 207 5.87 0.77 -5.14
N ALA A 208 6.89 0.13 -4.52
CA ALA A 208 7.36 0.36 -3.16
C ALA A 208 8.48 1.43 -3.09
N GLY A 209 9.21 1.51 -1.98
CA GLY A 209 10.35 2.44 -1.79
C GLY A 209 9.97 3.88 -1.44
N ASN A 210 8.70 4.15 -1.20
CA ASN A 210 8.16 5.50 -0.97
C ASN A 210 7.51 5.69 0.41
N ALA A 211 7.44 4.62 1.21
CA ALA A 211 6.90 4.63 2.58
C ALA A 211 7.62 3.57 3.43
N THR A 212 7.45 3.66 4.74
CA THR A 212 7.85 2.56 5.64
C THR A 212 6.73 1.53 5.68
N TYR A 213 7.08 0.27 5.41
CA TYR A 213 6.17 -0.86 5.43
C TYR A 213 6.52 -1.81 6.57
N THR A 214 5.49 -2.34 7.21
CA THR A 214 5.58 -3.43 8.19
C THR A 214 5.01 -4.68 7.56
N ILE A 215 5.75 -5.80 7.66
CA ILE A 215 5.34 -7.10 7.16
C ILE A 215 5.20 -8.02 8.37
N GLU A 216 4.05 -8.65 8.50
CA GLU A 216 3.76 -9.63 9.55
C GLU A 216 3.28 -10.94 8.91
N THR A 217 3.55 -12.04 9.59
CA THR A 217 3.13 -13.38 9.18
C THR A 217 2.64 -14.17 10.37
N THR A 218 1.69 -15.07 10.17
CA THR A 218 1.17 -15.95 11.23
C THR A 218 2.12 -17.11 11.57
N SER A 219 3.05 -17.47 10.65
CA SER A 219 4.10 -18.47 10.87
C SER A 219 5.26 -18.24 9.91
N GLY A 220 6.44 -18.77 10.21
CA GLY A 220 7.68 -18.56 9.46
C GLY A 220 8.39 -17.26 9.84
N THR A 221 9.46 -16.96 9.13
CA THR A 221 10.27 -15.75 9.33
C THR A 221 10.24 -14.87 8.10
N VAL A 222 10.00 -13.57 8.28
CA VAL A 222 10.02 -12.59 7.18
C VAL A 222 11.46 -12.35 6.73
N GLY A 223 11.73 -12.50 5.45
CA GLY A 223 12.99 -12.28 4.78
C GLY A 223 12.80 -11.69 3.38
N GLY A 224 13.82 -11.79 2.53
CA GLY A 224 13.81 -11.25 1.19
C GLY A 224 13.99 -9.73 1.14
N ASP A 225 13.43 -9.09 0.11
CA ASP A 225 13.55 -7.65 -0.11
C ASP A 225 12.60 -6.86 0.77
N ASN A 226 13.06 -5.72 1.28
CA ASN A 226 12.23 -4.84 2.11
C ASN A 226 11.56 -3.76 1.26
N PRO A 227 10.24 -3.74 1.13
CA PRO A 227 9.51 -2.73 0.34
C PRO A 227 9.65 -1.30 0.90
N SER A 228 10.17 -1.12 2.12
CA SER A 228 10.53 0.22 2.63
C SER A 228 11.79 0.79 1.98
N SER A 229 12.64 -0.06 1.40
CA SER A 229 13.98 0.31 0.93
C SER A 229 14.15 0.21 -0.59
N VAL A 230 13.37 -0.65 -1.25
CA VAL A 230 13.45 -0.90 -2.69
C VAL A 230 12.08 -0.77 -3.36
N ALA A 231 12.06 -0.31 -4.61
CA ALA A 231 10.83 -0.07 -5.36
C ALA A 231 10.14 -1.35 -5.85
N GLU A 232 10.92 -2.41 -6.06
CA GLU A 232 10.47 -3.73 -6.51
C GLU A 232 11.35 -4.83 -5.91
N GLY A 233 10.81 -6.03 -5.75
CA GLY A 233 11.51 -7.16 -5.18
C GLY A 233 10.57 -8.29 -4.77
N ASN A 234 11.04 -9.14 -3.84
CA ASN A 234 10.32 -10.28 -3.34
C ASN A 234 10.32 -10.30 -1.81
N ILE A 235 9.15 -10.27 -1.20
CA ILE A 235 8.96 -10.65 0.20
C ILE A 235 9.04 -12.18 0.25
N VAL A 236 9.86 -12.72 1.14
CA VAL A 236 10.00 -14.17 1.34
C VAL A 236 9.64 -14.50 2.79
N ILE A 237 8.75 -15.46 2.98
CA ILE A 237 8.49 -16.03 4.30
C ILE A 237 9.15 -17.40 4.34
N GLU A 238 10.09 -17.57 5.26
CA GLU A 238 10.97 -18.72 5.30
C GLU A 238 10.62 -19.69 6.43
N GLY A 239 10.87 -20.98 6.20
CA GLY A 239 10.80 -22.01 7.23
C GLY A 239 9.40 -22.33 7.73
N ILE A 240 8.38 -22.20 6.89
CA ILE A 240 7.00 -22.54 7.22
C ILE A 240 6.86 -24.07 7.24
N ALA A 241 6.30 -24.63 8.30
CA ALA A 241 6.07 -26.07 8.39
C ALA A 241 5.05 -26.54 7.34
N GLU A 242 5.34 -27.64 6.67
CA GLU A 242 4.39 -28.31 5.77
C GLU A 242 3.04 -28.57 6.48
N GLY A 243 1.93 -28.38 5.76
CA GLY A 243 0.58 -28.46 6.31
C GLY A 243 0.10 -27.20 7.01
N THR A 244 0.96 -26.18 7.17
CA THR A 244 0.59 -24.89 7.79
C THR A 244 0.28 -23.83 6.74
N ASN A 245 -0.97 -23.37 6.69
CA ASN A 245 -1.33 -22.18 5.92
C ASN A 245 -0.93 -20.91 6.70
N ILE A 246 -0.53 -19.88 5.99
CA ILE A 246 -0.15 -18.62 6.62
C ILE A 246 -0.98 -17.46 6.05
N THR A 247 -1.14 -16.43 6.87
CA THR A 247 -1.60 -15.12 6.43
C THR A 247 -0.45 -14.14 6.55
N VAL A 248 -0.14 -13.45 5.45
CA VAL A 248 0.85 -12.36 5.40
C VAL A 248 0.12 -11.04 5.29
N THR A 249 0.45 -10.09 6.19
CA THR A 249 -0.05 -8.72 6.15
C THR A 249 1.08 -7.76 5.82
N VAL A 250 0.81 -6.79 4.95
CA VAL A 250 1.73 -5.72 4.59
C VAL A 250 1.02 -4.39 4.78
N THR A 251 1.47 -3.60 5.76
CA THR A 251 0.89 -2.31 6.10
C THR A 251 1.95 -1.21 6.04
N GLY A 252 1.57 -0.02 5.59
CA GLY A 252 2.48 1.13 5.54
C GLY A 252 1.99 2.21 4.60
N GLY A 253 2.24 3.48 4.93
CA GLY A 253 1.67 4.60 4.21
C GLY A 253 0.14 4.52 4.20
N THR A 254 -0.46 4.38 3.01
CA THR A 254 -1.90 4.14 2.82
C THR A 254 -2.20 2.70 2.39
N CYS A 255 -1.21 1.84 2.40
CA CYS A 255 -1.31 0.45 1.99
C CYS A 255 -1.72 -0.45 3.16
N ASN A 256 -2.65 -1.36 2.91
CA ASN A 256 -3.06 -2.39 3.85
C ASN A 256 -3.47 -3.63 3.05
N PHE A 257 -2.62 -4.64 3.04
CA PHE A 257 -2.84 -5.90 2.34
C PHE A 257 -2.87 -7.05 3.33
N SER A 258 -3.72 -8.02 3.05
CA SER A 258 -3.74 -9.32 3.72
C SER A 258 -3.82 -10.40 2.65
N ARG A 259 -2.98 -11.41 2.75
CA ARG A 259 -2.93 -12.53 1.81
C ARG A 259 -2.80 -13.85 2.53
N ASP A 260 -3.72 -14.75 2.23
CA ASP A 260 -3.63 -16.14 2.67
C ASP A 260 -2.82 -16.94 1.66
N ILE A 261 -1.84 -17.70 2.14
CA ILE A 261 -0.98 -18.57 1.35
C ILE A 261 -1.16 -19.97 1.88
N PHE A 262 -1.50 -20.87 0.97
CA PHE A 262 -1.72 -22.28 1.30
C PHE A 262 -0.40 -23.04 1.33
N SER A 263 -0.33 -24.02 2.22
CA SER A 263 0.83 -24.89 2.37
C SER A 263 1.21 -25.56 1.05
N ALA A 264 2.49 -25.58 0.76
CA ALA A 264 3.02 -26.48 -0.26
C ALA A 264 2.91 -27.94 0.22
N GLU A 265 2.73 -28.87 -0.71
CA GLU A 265 2.92 -30.30 -0.47
C GLU A 265 4.38 -30.66 -0.77
N CYS A 266 5.13 -31.00 0.28
CA CYS A 266 6.57 -31.23 0.18
C CYS A 266 6.94 -32.72 0.17
N LYS A 267 5.97 -33.61 0.27
CA LYS A 267 6.26 -35.04 0.19
C LYS A 267 6.60 -35.49 -1.23
N PRO A 268 7.49 -36.45 -1.40
CA PRO A 268 7.76 -37.03 -2.70
C PRO A 268 6.52 -37.65 -3.28
N VAL A 269 6.23 -37.36 -4.54
CA VAL A 269 5.13 -38.01 -5.25
C VAL A 269 5.44 -39.48 -5.50
N ASN A 270 4.47 -40.34 -5.28
CA ASN A 270 4.62 -41.78 -5.48
C ASN A 270 4.59 -42.11 -6.98
N ALA A 271 5.44 -43.03 -7.41
CA ALA A 271 5.38 -43.62 -8.74
C ALA A 271 4.23 -44.65 -8.81
N LEU A 272 3.55 -44.72 -9.95
CA LEU A 272 2.54 -45.75 -10.21
C LEU A 272 3.20 -47.03 -10.74
N PRO A 273 2.74 -48.24 -10.34
CA PRO A 273 1.68 -48.49 -9.38
C PRO A 273 2.07 -48.21 -7.94
N HIS A 274 1.18 -47.58 -7.18
CA HIS A 274 1.37 -47.24 -5.77
C HIS A 274 0.43 -48.07 -4.92
N GLY A 275 0.90 -48.53 -3.77
CA GLY A 275 0.12 -49.28 -2.79
C GLY A 275 0.60 -49.03 -1.36
N ASP A 276 -0.32 -49.09 -0.42
CA ASP A 276 -0.04 -49.04 1.01
C ASP A 276 -0.74 -50.21 1.70
N SER A 277 0.02 -50.99 2.46
CA SER A 277 -0.47 -52.13 3.28
C SER A 277 -0.92 -51.67 4.68
N TYR A 278 -0.85 -50.36 4.98
CA TYR A 278 -1.15 -49.77 6.28
C TYR A 278 -0.38 -50.43 7.45
N ASP A 279 0.83 -50.89 7.19
CA ASP A 279 1.70 -51.54 8.18
C ASP A 279 2.32 -50.50 9.16
N TYR A 280 1.45 -49.76 9.82
CA TYR A 280 1.76 -48.78 10.85
C TYR A 280 1.45 -49.36 12.23
N ALA A 281 2.05 -48.82 13.28
CA ALA A 281 1.68 -49.18 14.63
C ALA A 281 0.19 -48.93 14.89
N VAL A 282 -0.47 -49.81 15.63
CA VAL A 282 -1.88 -49.65 16.00
C VAL A 282 -2.11 -48.29 16.67
N ASP A 283 -3.23 -47.65 16.41
CA ASP A 283 -3.62 -46.32 16.85
C ASP A 283 -2.79 -45.16 16.22
N THR A 284 -1.91 -45.46 15.25
CA THR A 284 -1.26 -44.40 14.48
C THR A 284 -2.29 -43.63 13.64
N ASN A 285 -2.31 -42.31 13.76
CA ASN A 285 -3.09 -41.44 12.85
C ASN A 285 -2.44 -41.49 11.46
N LEU A 286 -3.22 -41.87 10.45
CA LEU A 286 -2.73 -42.02 9.08
C LEU A 286 -2.08 -40.73 8.56
N GLY A 287 -2.70 -39.59 8.79
CA GLY A 287 -2.20 -38.30 8.37
C GLY A 287 -0.92 -37.82 9.09
N SER A 288 -0.50 -38.51 10.17
CA SER A 288 0.78 -38.28 10.82
C SER A 288 1.91 -39.17 10.28
N THR A 289 1.59 -40.07 9.32
CA THR A 289 2.58 -40.90 8.68
C THR A 289 3.29 -40.18 7.55
N GLN A 290 4.42 -40.69 7.12
CA GLN A 290 5.24 -40.12 6.06
C GLN A 290 4.57 -40.20 4.66
N LYS A 291 3.57 -41.07 4.48
CA LYS A 291 2.93 -41.31 3.17
C LYS A 291 1.66 -40.56 2.97
N TRP A 292 0.99 -40.13 4.02
CA TRP A 292 -0.34 -39.55 3.98
C TRP A 292 -0.35 -38.14 4.56
N THR A 293 -1.15 -37.28 3.98
CA THR A 293 -1.36 -35.90 4.42
C THR A 293 -2.85 -35.66 4.66
N ASN A 294 -3.21 -34.99 5.74
CA ASN A 294 -4.59 -34.57 6.00
C ASN A 294 -4.95 -33.32 5.20
N VAL A 295 -6.10 -33.32 4.55
CA VAL A 295 -6.62 -32.16 3.80
C VAL A 295 -7.43 -31.21 4.68
N ASN A 296 -8.07 -31.76 5.71
CA ASN A 296 -9.00 -31.04 6.59
C ASN A 296 -8.78 -31.42 8.06
N SER A 297 -9.62 -30.93 8.95
CA SER A 297 -9.69 -31.30 10.36
C SER A 297 -10.90 -32.18 10.63
N GLY A 298 -10.81 -33.07 11.60
CA GLY A 298 -11.86 -34.00 12.00
C GLY A 298 -11.33 -35.14 12.84
N ASP A 299 -12.09 -36.22 12.97
CA ASP A 299 -11.66 -37.42 13.67
C ASP A 299 -10.56 -38.12 12.89
N ASN A 300 -9.53 -38.57 13.61
CA ASN A 300 -8.36 -39.22 13.00
C ASN A 300 -8.73 -40.53 12.32
N VAL A 301 -8.12 -40.80 11.17
CA VAL A 301 -8.09 -42.12 10.54
C VAL A 301 -6.97 -42.94 11.19
N LEU A 302 -7.32 -43.99 11.95
CA LEU A 302 -6.37 -44.74 12.77
C LEU A 302 -6.03 -46.08 12.15
N ALA A 303 -4.76 -46.48 12.26
CA ALA A 303 -4.33 -47.82 11.96
C ALA A 303 -4.88 -48.80 13.01
N VAL A 304 -5.44 -49.92 12.57
CA VAL A 304 -6.09 -50.95 13.40
C VAL A 304 -5.43 -52.28 13.11
N ALA A 305 -5.23 -53.07 14.17
CA ALA A 305 -4.60 -54.37 14.06
C ALA A 305 -5.36 -55.37 13.15
N GLY A 306 -4.62 -55.98 12.28
CA GLY A 306 -5.14 -57.03 11.38
C GLY A 306 -5.53 -56.50 10.02
N SER A 307 -5.31 -57.31 9.03
CA SER A 307 -5.68 -57.07 7.64
C SER A 307 -7.05 -57.64 7.31
N LEU A 308 -7.75 -57.02 6.38
CA LEU A 308 -9.02 -57.54 5.84
C LEU A 308 -8.74 -58.74 4.94
N ASN A 309 -9.59 -59.76 4.99
CA ASN A 309 -9.47 -61.00 4.21
C ASN A 309 -10.47 -61.02 3.07
N TYR A 310 -10.00 -61.35 1.89
CA TYR A 310 -10.85 -61.66 0.74
C TYR A 310 -10.38 -62.92 0.01
N THR A 311 -11.28 -63.79 -0.38
CA THR A 311 -10.94 -65.05 -1.02
C THR A 311 -10.14 -64.84 -2.30
N GLY A 312 -8.93 -65.36 -2.36
CA GLY A 312 -8.03 -65.23 -3.52
C GLY A 312 -7.13 -63.98 -3.52
N ILE A 313 -7.20 -63.16 -2.48
CA ILE A 313 -6.28 -62.05 -2.27
C ILE A 313 -5.53 -62.27 -0.99
N ASN A 314 -4.17 -62.31 -1.07
CA ASN A 314 -3.33 -62.32 0.09
C ASN A 314 -3.18 -60.87 0.59
N SER A 315 -3.91 -60.52 1.64
CA SER A 315 -3.76 -59.25 2.30
C SER A 315 -2.64 -59.33 3.33
N VAL A 316 -1.86 -58.27 3.46
CA VAL A 316 -0.75 -58.09 4.39
C VAL A 316 -0.89 -56.75 5.07
N GLY A 317 -0.22 -56.62 6.26
CA GLY A 317 -0.24 -55.40 7.05
C GLY A 317 -1.44 -55.22 7.95
N ASN A 318 -1.83 -54.01 8.23
CA ASN A 318 -2.93 -53.62 9.09
C ASN A 318 -4.12 -53.09 8.25
N SER A 319 -5.17 -52.65 8.90
CA SER A 319 -6.29 -51.94 8.30
C SER A 319 -6.41 -50.53 8.87
N VAL A 320 -7.29 -49.71 8.33
CA VAL A 320 -7.61 -48.41 8.86
C VAL A 320 -9.05 -48.29 9.27
N SER A 321 -9.34 -47.54 10.32
CA SER A 321 -10.68 -47.26 10.80
C SER A 321 -10.94 -45.76 10.75
N PHE A 322 -12.12 -45.38 10.26
CA PHE A 322 -12.57 -44.01 10.22
C PHE A 322 -14.05 -43.91 10.62
N SER A 323 -14.46 -42.78 11.17
CA SER A 323 -15.81 -42.44 11.57
C SER A 323 -16.38 -41.34 10.69
N GLY A 324 -17.68 -41.08 10.76
CA GLY A 324 -18.41 -40.24 9.80
C GLY A 324 -18.09 -38.75 9.75
N SER A 325 -17.26 -38.25 10.65
CA SER A 325 -16.80 -36.83 10.68
C SER A 325 -15.29 -36.74 10.49
N GLY A 326 -14.69 -37.72 9.85
CA GLY A 326 -13.25 -37.90 9.80
C GLY A 326 -12.49 -36.90 8.95
N ILE A 327 -11.19 -36.88 9.18
CA ILE A 327 -10.20 -36.23 8.32
C ILE A 327 -10.18 -36.97 6.97
N ASP A 328 -9.95 -36.22 5.88
CA ASP A 328 -9.69 -36.76 4.55
C ASP A 328 -8.17 -36.84 4.31
N PRO A 329 -7.52 -38.00 4.50
CA PRO A 329 -6.13 -38.16 4.18
C PRO A 329 -5.93 -38.47 2.70
N TYR A 330 -4.88 -37.95 2.09
CA TYR A 330 -4.49 -38.27 0.73
C TYR A 330 -3.00 -38.65 0.65
N THR A 331 -2.64 -39.33 -0.42
CA THR A 331 -1.25 -39.64 -0.78
C THR A 331 -1.01 -39.19 -2.22
N PRO A 332 0.02 -38.32 -2.47
CA PRO A 332 0.29 -37.82 -3.80
C PRO A 332 0.93 -38.88 -4.68
N PHE A 333 0.58 -38.87 -5.97
CA PHE A 333 1.25 -39.67 -6.99
C PHE A 333 1.54 -38.84 -8.23
N THR A 334 2.48 -39.29 -9.08
CA THR A 334 2.85 -38.59 -10.31
C THR A 334 1.60 -38.40 -11.20
N SER A 335 1.29 -37.15 -11.53
CA SER A 335 0.14 -36.84 -12.38
C SER A 335 0.24 -37.52 -13.74
N THR A 336 -0.87 -38.03 -14.24
CA THR A 336 -0.96 -38.59 -15.60
C THR A 336 -2.02 -37.84 -16.41
N THR A 337 -1.69 -37.51 -17.65
CA THR A 337 -2.57 -36.81 -18.58
C THR A 337 -3.21 -37.71 -19.60
N SER A 338 -2.89 -39.00 -19.59
CA SER A 338 -3.42 -39.98 -20.56
C SER A 338 -3.55 -41.37 -19.92
N GLY A 339 -4.41 -42.21 -20.48
CA GLY A 339 -4.68 -43.55 -19.98
C GLY A 339 -5.79 -43.59 -18.92
N ALA A 340 -5.86 -44.69 -18.17
CA ALA A 340 -6.81 -44.91 -17.08
C ALA A 340 -6.05 -45.21 -15.79
N ILE A 341 -6.53 -44.68 -14.67
CA ILE A 341 -6.04 -44.98 -13.33
C ILE A 341 -7.06 -45.91 -12.67
N TYR A 342 -6.59 -47.02 -12.14
CA TYR A 342 -7.40 -47.99 -11.40
C TYR A 342 -7.03 -47.92 -9.92
N THR A 343 -8.00 -47.74 -9.05
CA THR A 343 -7.85 -47.83 -7.59
C THR A 343 -8.58 -49.06 -7.08
N GLY A 344 -7.94 -49.79 -6.20
CA GLY A 344 -8.50 -50.96 -5.52
C GLY A 344 -8.24 -50.89 -4.03
N PHE A 345 -9.23 -51.22 -3.20
CA PHE A 345 -9.12 -51.31 -1.75
C PHE A 345 -10.09 -52.37 -1.24
N LEU A 346 -9.75 -52.99 -0.11
CA LEU A 346 -10.62 -53.87 0.62
C LEU A 346 -11.42 -53.13 1.67
N MET A 347 -12.73 -53.39 1.74
CA MET A 347 -13.62 -52.83 2.77
C MET A 347 -14.33 -53.96 3.52
#